data_726a3340ca585af71fba98b6e08660c6
#
_entry.id   726a3340ca585af71fba98b6e08660c6
#
_cell.length_a   1.000
_cell.length_b   1.000
_cell.length_c   1.000
_cell.angle_alpha   90.00
_cell.angle_beta   90.00
_cell.angle_gamma   90.00
#
_symmetry.space_group_name_H-M   'P 1'
#
loop_
_entity.id
_entity.type
_entity.pdbx_description
1 polymer ?
#
loop_
_entity_poly.entity_id
_entity_poly.type
_entity_poly.pdbx_seq_one_letter_code
_entity_poly.pdbx_strand_id
1 'polypeptide(L)'
;MKISIIIPVYNSSLTLKECMDAVFNSNFKNFEVIVISDNSSDNSVRIAEKYKCKILELPENKGPSFARNEGVKEATGDILLFLDSDVVIKKDALNHINENFLDNAVDAIQGIYSHKPTYKNMATQYQQSYTSYYKISLSKRRFRACFKVNE
;
A
#
# COMPACT_ATOMS: atom_id res chain seq x y z
N MET A 1 -16.27 -6.21 1.26
CA MET A 1 -15.26 -6.99 0.52
C MET A 1 -14.02 -7.16 1.37
N LYS A 2 -13.18 -8.17 1.13
CA LYS A 2 -11.89 -8.35 1.79
C LYS A 2 -10.81 -7.59 1.03
N ILE A 3 -9.89 -6.91 1.74
CA ILE A 3 -8.80 -6.16 1.13
C ILE A 3 -7.49 -6.91 1.39
N SER A 4 -6.74 -7.25 0.32
CA SER A 4 -5.36 -7.73 0.42
C SER A 4 -4.40 -6.54 0.28
N ILE A 5 -3.68 -6.23 1.34
CA ILE A 5 -2.71 -5.13 1.41
C ILE A 5 -1.33 -5.71 1.11
N ILE A 6 -0.75 -5.33 -0.02
CA ILE A 6 0.53 -5.81 -0.52
C ILE A 6 1.58 -4.73 -0.28
N ILE A 7 2.58 -5.04 0.55
CA ILE A 7 3.61 -4.10 0.96
C ILE A 7 4.98 -4.61 0.47
N PRO A 8 5.51 -4.09 -0.63
CA PRO A 8 6.88 -4.37 -1.04
C PRO A 8 7.85 -3.68 -0.07
N VAL A 9 8.88 -4.40 0.35
CA VAL A 9 9.85 -3.93 1.35
C VAL A 9 11.27 -4.20 0.86
N TYR A 10 12.09 -3.16 0.82
CA TYR A 10 13.52 -3.26 0.61
C TYR A 10 14.25 -2.28 1.52
N ASN A 11 14.95 -2.81 2.53
CA ASN A 11 15.71 -2.02 3.52
C ASN A 11 14.91 -0.84 4.11
N SER A 12 13.70 -1.11 4.59
CA SER A 12 12.73 -0.11 5.05
C SER A 12 12.56 -0.08 6.58
N SER A 13 13.57 -0.50 7.35
CA SER A 13 13.46 -0.62 8.82
C SER A 13 13.12 0.69 9.53
N LEU A 14 13.39 1.85 8.92
CA LEU A 14 13.08 3.16 9.50
C LEU A 14 11.60 3.55 9.38
N THR A 15 10.90 3.08 8.34
CA THR A 15 9.54 3.54 8.00
C THR A 15 8.48 2.45 8.17
N LEU A 16 8.85 1.19 7.95
CA LEU A 16 7.91 0.06 7.93
C LEU A 16 7.06 -0.04 9.21
N LYS A 17 7.63 0.25 10.37
CA LYS A 17 6.88 0.19 11.62
C LYS A 17 5.68 1.14 11.62
N GLU A 18 5.88 2.40 11.22
CA GLU A 18 4.80 3.40 11.16
C GLU A 18 3.73 3.02 10.13
N CYS A 19 4.15 2.49 8.98
CA CYS A 19 3.25 1.97 7.95
C CYS A 19 2.37 0.85 8.51
N MET A 20 2.97 -0.17 9.13
CA MET A 20 2.26 -1.32 9.71
C MET A 20 1.33 -0.88 10.85
N ASP A 21 1.78 -0.02 11.75
CA ASP A 21 0.95 0.54 12.82
C ASP A 21 -0.29 1.24 12.26
N ALA A 22 -0.15 2.02 11.19
CA ALA A 22 -1.27 2.71 10.56
C ALA A 22 -2.29 1.73 9.96
N VAL A 23 -1.82 0.67 9.30
CA VAL A 23 -2.67 -0.39 8.72
C VAL A 23 -3.44 -1.13 9.82
N PHE A 24 -2.78 -1.60 10.86
CA PHE A 24 -3.40 -2.39 11.92
C PHE A 24 -4.29 -1.56 12.86
N ASN A 25 -4.06 -0.25 12.94
CA ASN A 25 -4.93 0.71 13.63
C ASN A 25 -6.13 1.19 12.79
N SER A 26 -6.31 0.69 11.57
CA SER A 26 -7.48 1.00 10.74
C SER A 26 -8.79 0.61 11.43
N ASN A 27 -9.84 1.40 11.19
CA ASN A 27 -11.20 1.08 11.62
C ASN A 27 -11.81 -0.09 10.84
N PHE A 28 -11.39 -0.31 9.59
CA PHE A 28 -11.77 -1.46 8.78
C PHE A 28 -11.00 -2.70 9.21
N LYS A 29 -11.68 -3.86 9.34
CA LYS A 29 -11.06 -5.07 9.90
C LYS A 29 -10.99 -6.27 8.94
N ASN A 30 -11.72 -6.22 7.82
CA ASN A 30 -11.74 -7.32 6.86
C ASN A 30 -10.60 -7.19 5.84
N PHE A 31 -9.37 -7.31 6.31
CA PHE A 31 -8.17 -7.27 5.46
C PHE A 31 -7.16 -8.35 5.82
N GLU A 32 -6.25 -8.59 4.92
CA GLU A 32 -5.00 -9.30 5.16
C GLU A 32 -3.82 -8.42 4.74
N VAL A 33 -2.66 -8.68 5.32
CA VAL A 33 -1.41 -7.98 4.97
C VAL A 33 -0.42 -9.00 4.47
N ILE A 34 0.19 -8.69 3.34
CA ILE A 34 1.23 -9.50 2.68
C ILE A 34 2.44 -8.59 2.51
N VAL A 35 3.49 -8.87 3.26
CA VAL A 35 4.77 -8.18 3.18
C VAL A 35 5.70 -8.98 2.28
N ILE A 36 6.26 -8.34 1.27
CA ILE A 36 7.22 -8.98 0.36
C ILE A 36 8.57 -8.31 0.57
N SER A 37 9.46 -9.02 1.25
CA SER A 37 10.85 -8.60 1.43
C SER A 37 11.64 -8.90 0.15
N ASP A 38 12.04 -7.85 -0.55
CA ASP A 38 12.82 -7.93 -1.79
C ASP A 38 14.31 -8.05 -1.48
N ASN A 39 14.69 -9.14 -0.77
CA ASN A 39 16.04 -9.40 -0.29
C ASN A 39 16.57 -8.29 0.64
N SER A 40 15.78 -7.90 1.65
CA SER A 40 16.22 -6.91 2.64
C SER A 40 17.32 -7.47 3.53
N SER A 41 18.35 -6.66 3.79
CA SER A 41 19.48 -7.01 4.67
C SER A 41 19.40 -6.34 6.05
N ASP A 42 18.42 -5.44 6.26
CA ASP A 42 18.20 -4.71 7.50
C ASP A 42 17.17 -5.42 8.42
N ASN A 43 16.67 -4.73 9.43
CA ASN A 43 15.69 -5.28 10.37
C ASN A 43 14.24 -5.28 9.86
N SER A 44 13.97 -5.02 8.58
CA SER A 44 12.61 -4.92 8.03
C SER A 44 11.78 -6.18 8.26
N VAL A 45 12.33 -7.36 7.99
CA VAL A 45 11.64 -8.65 8.20
C VAL A 45 11.27 -8.83 9.68
N ARG A 46 12.20 -8.59 10.60
CA ARG A 46 11.97 -8.68 12.05
C ARG A 46 10.90 -7.69 12.55
N ILE A 47 10.75 -6.55 11.88
CA ILE A 47 9.66 -5.60 12.17
C ILE A 47 8.33 -6.19 11.72
N ALA A 48 8.25 -6.74 10.50
CA ALA A 48 7.04 -7.32 9.96
C ALA A 48 6.54 -8.53 10.79
N GLU A 49 7.44 -9.37 11.31
CA GLU A 49 7.14 -10.53 12.15
C GLU A 49 6.35 -10.19 13.44
N LYS A 50 6.38 -8.94 13.87
CA LYS A 50 5.62 -8.48 15.05
C LYS A 50 4.13 -8.28 14.77
N TYR A 51 3.70 -8.38 13.52
CA TYR A 51 2.33 -8.15 13.09
C TYR A 51 1.72 -9.43 12.54
N LYS A 52 0.39 -9.52 12.56
CA LYS A 52 -0.35 -10.64 11.97
C LYS A 52 -0.39 -10.48 10.44
N CYS A 53 0.71 -10.75 9.76
CA CYS A 53 0.84 -10.65 8.32
C CYS A 53 1.50 -11.89 7.73
N LYS A 54 1.32 -12.12 6.43
CA LYS A 54 2.09 -13.08 5.64
C LYS A 54 3.38 -12.42 5.19
N ILE A 55 4.51 -13.09 5.32
CA ILE A 55 5.81 -12.58 4.88
C ILE A 55 6.35 -13.51 3.80
N LEU A 56 6.75 -12.95 2.68
CA LEU A 56 7.46 -13.61 1.59
C LEU A 56 8.83 -12.95 1.43
N GLU A 57 9.89 -13.75 1.57
CA GLU A 57 11.26 -13.28 1.35
C GLU A 57 11.75 -13.74 -0.02
N LEU A 58 12.14 -12.80 -0.86
CA LEU A 58 12.71 -13.09 -2.18
C LEU A 58 14.21 -13.37 -2.04
N PRO A 59 14.75 -14.34 -2.80
CA PRO A 59 16.16 -14.73 -2.70
C PRO A 59 17.11 -13.68 -3.26
N GLU A 60 16.62 -12.75 -4.08
CA GLU A 60 17.37 -11.67 -4.70
C GLU A 60 16.51 -10.42 -4.88
N ASN A 61 17.13 -9.24 -4.94
CA ASN A 61 16.43 -7.99 -5.20
C ASN A 61 16.04 -7.90 -6.68
N LYS A 62 14.73 -7.87 -6.96
CA LYS A 62 14.14 -7.76 -8.31
C LYS A 62 13.33 -6.48 -8.52
N GLY A 63 13.31 -5.64 -7.52
CA GLY A 63 12.60 -4.36 -7.55
C GLY A 63 11.12 -4.44 -7.15
N PRO A 64 10.53 -3.29 -6.83
CA PRO A 64 9.21 -3.21 -6.22
C PRO A 64 8.07 -3.75 -7.10
N SER A 65 8.20 -3.65 -8.42
CA SER A 65 7.19 -4.19 -9.34
C SER A 65 7.13 -5.71 -9.30
N PHE A 66 8.28 -6.38 -9.23
CA PHE A 66 8.36 -7.83 -9.08
C PHE A 66 7.80 -8.26 -7.73
N ALA A 67 8.19 -7.60 -6.65
CA ALA A 67 7.68 -7.87 -5.31
C ALA A 67 6.15 -7.73 -5.22
N ARG A 68 5.56 -6.68 -5.84
CA ARG A 68 4.11 -6.52 -5.91
C ARG A 68 3.44 -7.69 -6.65
N ASN A 69 4.00 -8.13 -7.78
CA ASN A 69 3.47 -9.25 -8.55
C ASN A 69 3.51 -10.57 -7.75
N GLU A 70 4.57 -10.82 -6.99
CA GLU A 70 4.62 -11.99 -6.09
C GLU A 70 3.56 -11.86 -4.99
N GLY A 71 3.37 -10.67 -4.42
CA GLY A 71 2.32 -10.43 -3.43
C GLY A 71 0.91 -10.67 -3.97
N VAL A 72 0.65 -10.36 -5.23
CA VAL A 72 -0.65 -10.63 -5.88
C VAL A 72 -0.97 -12.12 -5.93
N LYS A 73 0.03 -12.97 -6.15
CA LYS A 73 -0.16 -14.44 -6.19
C LYS A 73 -0.63 -15.02 -4.84
N GLU A 74 -0.28 -14.34 -3.76
CA GLU A 74 -0.58 -14.74 -2.39
C GLU A 74 -1.86 -14.10 -1.83
N ALA A 75 -2.44 -13.15 -2.59
CA ALA A 75 -3.61 -12.41 -2.19
C ALA A 75 -4.89 -13.24 -2.34
N THR A 76 -5.78 -13.15 -1.34
CA THR A 76 -7.08 -13.85 -1.33
C THR A 76 -8.27 -12.88 -1.21
N GLY A 77 -8.00 -11.57 -1.15
CA GLY A 77 -9.04 -10.54 -1.05
C GLY A 77 -9.67 -10.16 -2.39
N ASP A 78 -10.83 -9.54 -2.30
CA ASP A 78 -11.58 -9.02 -3.46
C ASP A 78 -10.94 -7.75 -4.06
N ILE A 79 -10.19 -7.02 -3.21
CA ILE A 79 -9.53 -5.76 -3.55
C ILE A 79 -8.04 -5.92 -3.27
N LEU A 80 -7.21 -5.52 -4.23
CA LEU A 80 -5.76 -5.43 -4.05
C LEU A 80 -5.38 -3.99 -3.72
N LEU A 81 -4.77 -3.77 -2.56
CA LEU A 81 -4.19 -2.48 -2.17
C LEU A 81 -2.67 -2.60 -2.20
N PHE A 82 -2.03 -1.90 -3.13
CA PHE A 82 -0.57 -1.73 -3.12
C PHE A 82 -0.21 -0.54 -2.23
N LEU A 83 0.56 -0.80 -1.19
CA LEU A 83 0.96 0.19 -0.19
C LEU A 83 2.47 0.15 -0.03
N ASP A 84 3.14 1.28 -0.21
CA ASP A 84 4.58 1.33 0.00
C ASP A 84 4.92 1.38 1.49
N SER A 85 6.08 0.83 1.83
CA SER A 85 6.53 0.64 3.22
C SER A 85 6.82 1.93 4.00
N ASP A 86 6.75 3.08 3.35
CA ASP A 86 6.93 4.43 3.92
C ASP A 86 5.62 5.23 4.03
N VAL A 87 4.47 4.60 3.71
CA VAL A 87 3.17 5.26 3.70
C VAL A 87 2.41 5.03 4.98
N VAL A 88 1.90 6.11 5.56
CA VAL A 88 1.00 6.10 6.71
C VAL A 88 -0.41 6.43 6.25
N ILE A 89 -1.31 5.44 6.26
CA ILE A 89 -2.71 5.63 5.89
C ILE A 89 -3.53 6.20 7.04
N LYS A 90 -4.60 6.94 6.73
CA LYS A 90 -5.57 7.35 7.74
C LYS A 90 -6.39 6.16 8.23
N LYS A 91 -6.92 6.25 9.46
CA LYS A 91 -7.71 5.19 10.10
C LYS A 91 -8.95 4.78 9.32
N ASP A 92 -9.54 5.69 8.55
CA ASP A 92 -10.74 5.52 7.74
C ASP A 92 -10.46 5.16 6.27
N ALA A 93 -9.17 5.17 5.85
CA ALA A 93 -8.78 4.98 4.46
C ALA A 93 -9.30 3.65 3.86
N LEU A 94 -9.19 2.55 4.59
CA LEU A 94 -9.66 1.25 4.12
C LEU A 94 -11.20 1.17 4.03
N ASN A 95 -11.93 1.90 4.90
CA ASN A 95 -13.38 2.03 4.77
C ASN A 95 -13.76 2.73 3.46
N HIS A 96 -13.12 3.87 3.18
CA HIS A 96 -13.37 4.61 1.93
C HIS A 96 -13.01 3.81 0.69
N ILE A 97 -11.92 3.03 0.71
CA ILE A 97 -11.59 2.12 -0.37
C ILE A 97 -12.72 1.10 -0.57
N ASN A 98 -13.16 0.43 0.49
CA ASN A 98 -14.22 -0.56 0.42
C ASN A 98 -15.55 0.05 -0.08
N GLU A 99 -15.94 1.22 0.40
CA GLU A 99 -17.15 1.94 -0.01
C GLU A 99 -17.14 2.30 -1.50
N ASN A 100 -16.03 2.83 -2.01
CA ASN A 100 -15.90 3.19 -3.42
C ASN A 100 -15.97 1.98 -4.35
N PHE A 101 -15.48 0.82 -3.93
CA PHE A 101 -15.57 -0.41 -4.72
C PHE A 101 -16.94 -1.11 -4.63
N LEU A 102 -17.88 -0.63 -3.80
CA LEU A 102 -19.27 -1.07 -3.86
C LEU A 102 -19.97 -0.57 -5.13
N ASP A 103 -19.50 0.53 -5.70
CA ASP A 103 -19.90 0.96 -7.04
C ASP A 103 -19.25 0.07 -8.11
N ASN A 104 -20.06 -0.69 -8.85
CA ASN A 104 -19.60 -1.58 -9.91
C ASN A 104 -18.97 -0.87 -11.11
N ALA A 105 -19.08 0.45 -11.19
CA ALA A 105 -18.45 1.27 -12.23
C ALA A 105 -16.98 1.62 -11.90
N VAL A 106 -16.53 1.34 -10.67
CA VAL A 106 -15.16 1.62 -10.22
C VAL A 106 -14.28 0.38 -10.36
N ASP A 107 -13.28 0.43 -11.23
CA ASP A 107 -12.30 -0.63 -11.43
C ASP A 107 -10.98 -0.36 -10.69
N ALA A 108 -10.62 0.90 -10.49
CA ALA A 108 -9.38 1.30 -9.79
C ALA A 108 -9.55 2.63 -9.06
N ILE A 109 -8.84 2.76 -7.92
CA ILE A 109 -8.79 3.97 -7.11
C ILE A 109 -7.33 4.31 -6.87
N GLN A 110 -7.00 5.58 -7.00
CA GLN A 110 -5.69 6.09 -6.66
C GLN A 110 -5.77 6.93 -5.38
N GLY A 111 -4.94 6.58 -4.40
CA GLY A 111 -4.77 7.39 -3.20
C GLY A 111 -3.99 8.68 -3.50
N ILE A 112 -4.35 9.77 -2.83
CA ILE A 112 -3.62 11.04 -2.87
C ILE A 112 -3.04 11.36 -1.50
N TYR A 113 -1.96 12.11 -1.47
CA TYR A 113 -1.39 12.59 -0.22
C TYR A 113 -2.30 13.63 0.45
N SER A 114 -2.29 13.61 1.79
CA SER A 114 -2.98 14.65 2.56
C SER A 114 -2.32 16.01 2.34
N HIS A 115 -3.13 17.07 2.23
CA HIS A 115 -2.63 18.46 2.16
C HIS A 115 -1.88 18.93 3.42
N LYS A 116 -1.85 18.10 4.48
CA LYS A 116 -1.08 18.38 5.71
C LYS A 116 0.10 17.40 5.78
N PRO A 117 1.28 17.80 5.25
CA PRO A 117 2.47 16.96 5.34
C PRO A 117 2.92 16.77 6.78
N THR A 118 3.37 15.57 7.11
CA THR A 118 4.00 15.26 8.40
C THR A 118 5.32 16.04 8.56
N TYR A 119 6.00 16.27 7.45
CA TYR A 119 7.24 17.05 7.38
C TYR A 119 7.04 18.33 6.57
N LYS A 120 7.35 19.49 7.18
CA LYS A 120 7.22 20.82 6.56
C LYS A 120 8.53 21.21 5.83
N ASN A 121 8.89 20.51 4.75
CA ASN A 121 9.96 20.96 3.87
C ASN A 121 9.42 21.35 2.48
N MET A 122 10.19 22.15 1.73
CA MET A 122 9.76 22.65 0.42
C MET A 122 9.54 21.52 -0.60
N ALA A 123 10.33 20.44 -0.56
CA ALA A 123 10.19 19.30 -1.46
C ALA A 123 8.84 18.58 -1.25
N THR A 124 8.45 18.34 0.01
CA THR A 124 7.17 17.72 0.36
C THR A 124 5.96 18.56 -0.06
N GLN A 125 6.07 19.89 0.04
CA GLN A 125 5.02 20.81 -0.40
C GLN A 125 4.87 20.85 -1.93
N TYR A 126 5.98 20.80 -2.66
CA TYR A 126 5.98 20.78 -4.13
C TYR A 126 5.37 19.48 -4.68
N GLN A 127 5.75 18.34 -4.13
CA GLN A 127 5.20 17.02 -4.51
C GLN A 127 3.68 16.95 -4.30
N GLN A 128 3.17 17.45 -3.19
CA GLN A 128 1.73 17.47 -2.91
C GLN A 128 0.91 18.29 -3.90
N SER A 129 1.49 19.39 -4.42
CA SER A 129 0.84 20.22 -5.43
C SER A 129 0.74 19.51 -6.79
N TYR A 130 1.71 18.64 -7.13
CA TYR A 130 1.78 17.99 -8.43
C TYR A 130 0.83 16.78 -8.53
N THR A 131 0.67 16.00 -7.46
CA THR A 131 -0.17 14.78 -7.43
C THR A 131 -1.67 15.04 -7.46
N SER A 132 -2.10 16.27 -7.20
CA SER A 132 -3.55 16.66 -7.21
C SER A 132 -4.19 16.68 -8.60
N TYR A 133 -3.43 16.57 -9.69
CA TYR A 133 -3.92 16.87 -11.05
C TYR A 133 -4.20 15.66 -11.94
N TYR A 134 -3.86 14.42 -11.55
CA TYR A 134 -4.08 13.26 -12.42
C TYR A 134 -5.29 12.41 -12.03
N LYS A 135 -6.38 12.57 -12.77
CA LYS A 135 -7.51 11.65 -12.78
C LYS A 135 -7.30 10.66 -13.93
N ILE A 136 -6.94 9.42 -13.62
CA ILE A 136 -6.73 8.39 -14.63
C ILE A 136 -8.04 7.63 -14.83
N SER A 137 -8.55 7.64 -16.07
CA SER A 137 -9.62 6.76 -16.52
C SER A 137 -8.98 5.51 -17.12
N LEU A 138 -9.20 4.35 -16.54
CA LEU A 138 -8.71 3.07 -17.05
C LEU A 138 -9.87 2.28 -17.66
N SER A 139 -9.64 1.72 -18.85
CA SER A 139 -10.60 0.88 -19.55
C SER A 139 -10.70 -0.52 -18.94
N LYS A 140 -11.91 -1.08 -19.00
CA LYS A 140 -12.38 -2.32 -18.40
C LYS A 140 -11.43 -3.52 -18.54
N ARG A 141 -10.82 -3.98 -17.44
CA ARG A 141 -10.43 -5.38 -17.21
C ARG A 141 -10.62 -5.73 -15.72
N ARG A 142 -10.95 -6.99 -15.42
CA ARG A 142 -11.44 -7.53 -14.15
C ARG A 142 -10.44 -7.55 -12.96
N PHE A 143 -9.69 -6.49 -12.72
CA PHE A 143 -8.91 -6.34 -11.49
C PHE A 143 -9.29 -5.04 -10.82
N ARG A 144 -9.86 -5.13 -9.62
CA ARG A 144 -10.08 -3.98 -8.76
C ARG A 144 -8.75 -3.71 -8.05
N ALA A 145 -8.13 -2.61 -8.32
CA ALA A 145 -6.84 -2.26 -7.75
C ALA A 145 -6.86 -0.85 -7.17
N CYS A 146 -6.27 -0.69 -6.01
CA CYS A 146 -5.96 0.60 -5.44
C CYS A 146 -4.47 0.85 -5.70
N PHE A 147 -4.16 1.88 -6.47
CA PHE A 147 -2.78 2.26 -6.76
C PHE A 147 -2.40 3.48 -5.93
N LYS A 148 -1.25 3.42 -5.28
CA LYS A 148 -0.57 4.63 -4.87
C LYS A 148 0.20 5.16 -6.08
N VAL A 149 0.03 6.43 -6.42
CA VAL A 149 1.01 7.14 -7.22
C VAL A 149 2.18 7.44 -6.32
N ASN A 150 3.29 6.80 -6.60
CA ASN A 150 4.56 7.29 -6.12
C ASN A 150 4.97 8.48 -6.96
N GLU A 151 5.39 9.46 -6.27
CA GLU A 151 6.23 10.62 -6.49
C GLU A 151 6.86 10.75 -7.88
#